data_1dba807a58f75a18b311c01025b7944e
#
_entry.id   1dba807a58f75a18b311c01025b7944e
#
_cell.length_a   1.000
_cell.length_b   1.000
_cell.length_c   1.000
_cell.angle_alpha   90.00
_cell.angle_beta   90.00
_cell.angle_gamma   90.00
#
_symmetry.space_group_name_H-M   'P 1'
#
loop_
_entity.id
_entity.type
_entity.pdbx_description
1 polymer ?
#
loop_
_entity_poly.entity_id
_entity_poly.type
_entity_poly.pdbx_seq_one_letter_code
_entity_poly.pdbx_strand_id
1 'polypeptide(L)'
;MKRLINQKNVSPQTVSAYRDTFRLLLNFLHEQTHKAPSHLTLEDLDAQMILKFLDYLESERGNSISSRNARLSAIRSLLQYASYLEPTSTAIIQRVLAIPLKRSDHPVVAFLSVEEVEAIITAPDCSTWSGKRDHTMFTTLYNTGARVSEIITLRIPDVCL
;
A
#
# COMPACT_ATOMS: atom_id res chain seq x y z
N MET A 1 5.89 12.43 8.20
CA MET A 1 5.53 11.22 8.98
C MET A 1 4.70 11.53 10.22
N LYS A 2 5.13 12.45 11.12
CA LYS A 2 4.35 12.83 12.33
C LYS A 2 2.87 13.14 12.05
N ARG A 3 2.54 13.87 10.96
CA ARG A 3 1.16 14.17 10.60
C ARG A 3 0.31 12.93 10.29
N LEU A 4 0.85 11.98 9.52
CA LEU A 4 0.12 10.77 9.16
C LEU A 4 -0.27 9.98 10.40
N ILE A 5 0.63 9.91 11.36
CA ILE A 5 0.41 9.20 12.63
C ILE A 5 -0.54 10.02 13.53
N ASN A 6 -0.22 11.29 13.80
CA ASN A 6 -0.90 12.06 14.84
C ASN A 6 -2.24 12.67 14.40
N GLN A 7 -2.41 13.01 13.11
CA GLN A 7 -3.61 13.69 12.62
C GLN A 7 -4.52 12.81 11.78
N LYS A 8 -3.99 11.78 11.10
CA LYS A 8 -4.78 10.87 10.26
C LYS A 8 -4.93 9.47 10.83
N ASN A 9 -4.26 9.16 11.94
CA ASN A 9 -4.29 7.84 12.60
C ASN A 9 -4.17 6.67 11.61
N VAL A 10 -3.25 6.80 10.63
CA VAL A 10 -3.06 5.77 9.61
C VAL A 10 -2.28 4.59 10.17
N SER A 11 -2.52 3.40 9.62
CA SER A 11 -1.85 2.18 10.04
C SER A 11 -0.32 2.25 9.84
N PRO A 12 0.48 1.50 10.62
CA PRO A 12 1.93 1.38 10.42
C PRO A 12 2.30 0.96 8.99
N GLN A 13 1.49 0.10 8.37
CA GLN A 13 1.68 -0.35 6.98
C GLN A 13 1.55 0.82 6.00
N THR A 14 0.58 1.70 6.19
CA THR A 14 0.41 2.91 5.38
C THR A 14 1.61 3.85 5.52
N VAL A 15 2.13 4.02 6.75
CA VAL A 15 3.32 4.83 7.01
C VAL A 15 4.54 4.25 6.28
N SER A 16 4.71 2.93 6.32
CA SER A 16 5.79 2.23 5.61
C SER A 16 5.68 2.40 4.09
N ALA A 17 4.48 2.19 3.53
CA ALA A 17 4.23 2.35 2.09
C ALA A 17 4.50 3.79 1.60
N TYR A 18 4.14 4.80 2.40
CA TYR A 18 4.44 6.20 2.10
C TYR A 18 5.94 6.49 2.17
N ARG A 19 6.63 5.96 3.20
CA ARG A 19 8.09 6.10 3.32
C ARG A 19 8.81 5.52 2.09
N ASP A 20 8.41 4.34 1.64
CA ASP A 20 9.00 3.68 0.48
C ASP A 20 8.72 4.46 -0.80
N THR A 21 7.50 4.99 -0.94
CA THR A 21 7.15 5.85 -2.07
C THR A 21 8.03 7.09 -2.13
N PHE A 22 8.21 7.80 -1.01
CA PHE A 22 9.02 9.01 -0.99
C PHE A 22 10.50 8.73 -1.17
N ARG A 23 11.01 7.62 -0.64
CA ARG A 23 12.40 7.20 -0.89
C ARG A 23 12.64 6.98 -2.38
N LEU A 24 11.74 6.26 -3.06
CA LEU A 24 11.84 6.01 -4.49
C LEU A 24 11.73 7.30 -5.31
N LEU A 25 10.81 8.19 -4.96
CA LEU A 25 10.64 9.47 -5.63
C LEU A 25 11.88 10.35 -5.48
N LEU A 26 12.44 10.46 -4.28
CA LEU A 26 13.64 11.28 -4.03
C LEU A 26 14.87 10.74 -4.76
N ASN A 27 15.04 9.42 -4.84
CA ASN A 27 16.11 8.80 -5.62
C ASN A 27 15.94 9.10 -7.11
N PHE A 28 14.74 8.92 -7.65
CA PHE A 28 14.43 9.23 -9.04
C PHE A 28 14.69 10.71 -9.37
N LEU A 29 14.22 11.62 -8.51
CA LEU A 29 14.46 13.05 -8.67
C LEU A 29 15.97 13.39 -8.66
N HIS A 30 16.73 12.77 -7.76
CA HIS A 30 18.18 12.93 -7.71
C HIS A 30 18.85 12.48 -9.01
N GLU A 31 18.45 11.35 -9.57
CA GLU A 31 18.95 10.83 -10.84
C GLU A 31 18.61 11.76 -12.02
N GLN A 32 17.40 12.34 -12.03
CA GLN A 32 16.92 13.20 -13.11
C GLN A 32 17.45 14.64 -13.05
N THR A 33 17.63 15.18 -11.83
CA THR A 33 17.98 16.59 -11.63
C THR A 33 19.42 16.81 -11.18
N HIS A 34 20.12 15.76 -10.77
CA HIS A 34 21.44 15.78 -10.12
C HIS A 34 21.48 16.66 -8.84
N LYS A 35 20.31 17.04 -8.30
CA LYS A 35 20.19 17.77 -7.03
C LYS A 35 20.18 16.79 -5.86
N ALA A 36 20.90 17.13 -4.78
CA ALA A 36 20.76 16.38 -3.54
C ALA A 36 19.31 16.50 -2.98
N PRO A 37 18.76 15.47 -2.34
CA PRO A 37 17.40 15.52 -1.79
C PRO A 37 17.12 16.71 -0.87
N SER A 38 18.14 17.23 -0.18
CA SER A 38 18.05 18.43 0.67
C SER A 38 17.89 19.75 -0.11
N HIS A 39 18.18 19.75 -1.41
CA HIS A 39 18.08 20.93 -2.27
C HIS A 39 16.87 20.87 -3.22
N LEU A 40 16.05 19.83 -3.13
CA LEU A 40 14.82 19.73 -3.89
C LEU A 40 13.77 20.69 -3.35
N THR A 41 13.10 21.38 -4.26
CA THR A 41 11.99 22.29 -3.97
C THR A 41 10.66 21.72 -4.47
N LEU A 42 9.54 22.37 -4.15
CA LEU A 42 8.24 21.99 -4.69
C LEU A 42 8.16 22.18 -6.21
N GLU A 43 8.99 23.06 -6.78
CA GLU A 43 9.08 23.28 -8.22
C GLU A 43 9.67 22.07 -8.96
N ASP A 44 10.57 21.34 -8.31
CA ASP A 44 11.15 20.10 -8.85
C ASP A 44 10.13 18.94 -8.87
N LEU A 45 9.00 19.09 -8.17
CA LEU A 45 7.90 18.13 -8.07
C LEU A 45 6.73 18.51 -8.99
N ASP A 46 7.02 19.03 -10.17
CA ASP A 46 5.99 19.40 -11.13
C ASP A 46 5.26 18.18 -11.73
N ALA A 47 4.16 18.43 -12.44
CA ALA A 47 3.34 17.37 -13.01
C ALA A 47 4.10 16.53 -14.05
N GLN A 48 5.02 17.12 -14.81
CA GLN A 48 5.80 16.39 -15.81
C GLN A 48 6.79 15.43 -15.14
N MET A 49 7.46 15.87 -14.09
CA MET A 49 8.39 15.04 -13.33
C MET A 49 7.66 13.90 -12.61
N ILE A 50 6.49 14.17 -12.04
CA ILE A 50 5.68 13.12 -11.42
C ILE A 50 5.19 12.11 -12.46
N LEU A 51 4.77 12.54 -13.66
CA LEU A 51 4.40 11.61 -14.74
C LEU A 51 5.59 10.74 -15.17
N LYS A 52 6.78 11.31 -15.37
CA LYS A 52 8.01 10.53 -15.64
C LYS A 52 8.31 9.51 -14.56
N PHE A 53 8.15 9.89 -13.28
CA PHE A 53 8.32 8.95 -12.17
C PHE A 53 7.31 7.81 -12.23
N LEU A 54 6.05 8.09 -12.54
CA LEU A 54 5.01 7.07 -12.65
C LEU A 54 5.26 6.12 -13.84
N ASP A 55 5.76 6.63 -14.96
CA ASP A 55 6.16 5.82 -16.12
C ASP A 55 7.38 4.95 -15.78
N TYR A 56 8.39 5.50 -15.10
CA TYR A 56 9.53 4.75 -14.58
C TYR A 56 9.10 3.58 -13.67
N LEU A 57 8.10 3.80 -12.81
CA LEU A 57 7.58 2.73 -11.94
C LEU A 57 6.98 1.57 -12.73
N GLU A 58 6.34 1.84 -13.85
CA GLU A 58 5.73 0.81 -14.70
C GLU A 58 6.76 0.16 -15.62
N SER A 59 7.57 0.96 -16.36
CA SER A 59 8.47 0.47 -17.40
C SER A 59 9.73 -0.19 -16.85
N GLU A 60 10.40 0.47 -15.88
CA GLU A 60 11.70 0.01 -15.36
C GLU A 60 11.55 -0.90 -14.14
N ARG A 61 10.53 -0.66 -13.31
CA ARG A 61 10.33 -1.40 -12.07
C ARG A 61 9.25 -2.47 -12.14
N GLY A 62 8.52 -2.57 -13.25
CA GLY A 62 7.48 -3.58 -13.44
C GLY A 62 6.32 -3.49 -12.45
N ASN A 63 6.04 -2.29 -11.92
CA ASN A 63 4.97 -2.13 -10.95
C ASN A 63 3.59 -2.27 -11.61
N SER A 64 2.67 -2.93 -10.91
CA SER A 64 1.27 -2.96 -11.34
C SER A 64 0.63 -1.58 -11.31
N ILE A 65 -0.44 -1.38 -12.09
CA ILE A 65 -1.25 -0.15 -12.11
C ILE A 65 -1.75 0.19 -10.69
N SER A 66 -2.17 -0.80 -9.91
CA SER A 66 -2.60 -0.62 -8.52
C SER A 66 -1.48 -0.03 -7.65
N SER A 67 -0.27 -0.60 -7.74
CA SER A 67 0.91 -0.10 -7.00
C SER A 67 1.31 1.31 -7.43
N ARG A 68 1.28 1.59 -8.75
CA ARG A 68 1.49 2.94 -9.29
C ARG A 68 0.49 3.95 -8.72
N ASN A 69 -0.80 3.60 -8.74
CA ASN A 69 -1.88 4.45 -8.24
C ASN A 69 -1.76 4.69 -6.72
N ALA A 70 -1.39 3.67 -5.94
CA ALA A 70 -1.15 3.82 -4.51
C ALA A 70 -0.01 4.83 -4.23
N ARG A 71 1.08 4.78 -5.03
CA ARG A 71 2.18 5.75 -4.91
C ARG A 71 1.77 7.16 -5.33
N LEU A 72 1.00 7.31 -6.42
CA LEU A 72 0.44 8.62 -6.79
C LEU A 72 -0.44 9.18 -5.66
N SER A 73 -1.26 8.36 -5.01
CA SER A 73 -2.09 8.76 -3.88
C SER A 73 -1.25 9.24 -2.68
N ALA A 74 -0.11 8.61 -2.41
CA ALA A 74 0.81 9.05 -1.37
C ALA A 74 1.42 10.43 -1.70
N ILE A 75 1.85 10.64 -2.95
CA ILE A 75 2.39 11.92 -3.44
C ILE A 75 1.33 13.02 -3.35
N ARG A 76 0.11 12.76 -3.83
CA ARG A 76 -1.01 13.69 -3.76
C ARG A 76 -1.34 14.08 -2.30
N SER A 77 -1.31 13.12 -1.38
CA SER A 77 -1.53 13.39 0.05
C SER A 77 -0.46 14.31 0.66
N LEU A 78 0.80 14.18 0.23
CA LEU A 78 1.88 15.08 0.64
C LEU A 78 1.68 16.48 0.06
N LEU A 79 1.45 16.58 -1.24
CA LEU A 79 1.29 17.87 -1.92
C LEU A 79 0.04 18.62 -1.47
N GLN A 80 -1.06 17.91 -1.22
CA GLN A 80 -2.24 18.50 -0.60
C GLN A 80 -1.93 19.12 0.78
N TYR A 81 -1.02 18.50 1.53
CA TYR A 81 -0.58 19.10 2.78
C TYR A 81 0.36 20.29 2.56
N ALA A 82 1.27 20.18 1.61
CA ALA A 82 2.19 21.26 1.28
C ALA A 82 1.43 22.53 0.85
N SER A 83 0.29 22.40 0.17
CA SER A 83 -0.53 23.55 -0.26
C SER A 83 -1.05 24.41 0.90
N TYR A 84 -1.20 23.83 2.11
CA TYR A 84 -1.57 24.60 3.29
C TYR A 84 -0.39 25.36 3.93
N LEU A 85 0.83 24.90 3.68
CA LEU A 85 2.04 25.48 4.25
C LEU A 85 2.68 26.49 3.30
N GLU A 86 2.55 26.27 1.99
CA GLU A 86 3.21 27.04 0.94
C GLU A 86 2.20 27.45 -0.15
N PRO A 87 1.39 28.48 0.11
CA PRO A 87 0.35 28.93 -0.83
C PRO A 87 0.90 29.40 -2.18
N THR A 88 2.14 29.87 -2.23
CA THR A 88 2.82 30.33 -3.47
C THR A 88 2.99 29.22 -4.50
N SER A 89 3.15 27.97 -4.06
CA SER A 89 3.31 26.79 -4.92
C SER A 89 1.99 26.14 -5.36
N THR A 90 0.85 26.74 -5.02
CA THR A 90 -0.49 26.14 -5.24
C THR A 90 -0.72 25.77 -6.71
N ALA A 91 -0.30 26.60 -7.66
CA ALA A 91 -0.49 26.34 -9.09
C ALA A 91 0.23 25.05 -9.55
N ILE A 92 1.45 24.80 -9.08
CA ILE A 92 2.22 23.58 -9.39
C ILE A 92 1.54 22.38 -8.73
N ILE A 93 1.18 22.50 -7.46
CA ILE A 93 0.52 21.45 -6.70
C ILE A 93 -0.79 21.03 -7.37
N GLN A 94 -1.62 21.96 -7.79
CA GLN A 94 -2.91 21.67 -8.45
C GLN A 94 -2.73 20.88 -9.74
N ARG A 95 -1.68 21.14 -10.53
CA ARG A 95 -1.37 20.36 -11.73
C ARG A 95 -1.04 18.91 -11.40
N VAL A 96 -0.32 18.65 -10.31
CA VAL A 96 -0.01 17.27 -9.87
C VAL A 96 -1.27 16.60 -9.32
N LEU A 97 -2.10 17.33 -8.56
CA LEU A 97 -3.36 16.80 -8.04
C LEU A 97 -4.35 16.45 -9.15
N ALA A 98 -4.25 17.09 -10.31
CA ALA A 98 -5.07 16.80 -11.48
C ALA A 98 -4.63 15.53 -12.26
N ILE A 99 -3.45 14.94 -12.00
CA ILE A 99 -3.01 13.71 -12.67
C ILE A 99 -4.01 12.58 -12.33
N PRO A 100 -4.69 11.97 -13.31
CA PRO A 100 -5.69 10.94 -13.02
C PRO A 100 -5.04 9.63 -12.56
N LEU A 101 -5.79 8.87 -11.77
CA LEU A 101 -5.45 7.46 -11.52
C LEU A 101 -5.70 6.66 -12.80
N LYS A 102 -4.81 5.73 -13.12
CA LYS A 102 -5.04 4.76 -14.21
C LYS A 102 -6.13 3.78 -13.80
N ARG A 103 -7.03 3.47 -14.73
CA ARG A 103 -7.99 2.38 -14.53
C ARG A 103 -7.24 1.06 -14.40
N SER A 104 -7.50 0.33 -13.33
CA SER A 104 -6.97 -1.02 -13.14
C SER A 104 -8.12 -2.01 -13.31
N ASP A 105 -7.87 -3.03 -14.11
CA ASP A 105 -8.79 -4.15 -14.16
C ASP A 105 -8.61 -4.96 -12.85
N HIS A 106 -9.70 -5.18 -12.16
CA HIS A 106 -9.74 -6.11 -11.04
C HIS A 106 -10.19 -7.47 -11.60
N PRO A 107 -9.28 -8.44 -11.70
CA PRO A 107 -9.71 -9.79 -12.09
C PRO A 107 -10.77 -10.27 -11.11
N VAL A 108 -11.82 -10.86 -11.64
CA VAL A 108 -12.82 -11.52 -10.79
C VAL A 108 -12.09 -12.61 -10.02
N VAL A 109 -12.10 -12.51 -8.69
CA VAL A 109 -11.54 -13.55 -7.84
C VAL A 109 -12.42 -14.79 -8.00
N ALA A 110 -11.83 -15.88 -8.46
CA ALA A 110 -12.54 -17.16 -8.53
C ALA A 110 -12.89 -17.63 -7.11
N PHE A 111 -14.09 -18.10 -6.93
CA PHE A 111 -14.51 -18.72 -5.67
C PHE A 111 -14.09 -20.19 -5.67
N LEU A 112 -13.63 -20.66 -4.52
CA LEU A 112 -13.39 -22.09 -4.31
C LEU A 112 -14.74 -22.82 -4.19
N SER A 113 -14.83 -24.02 -4.76
CA SER A 113 -15.97 -24.90 -4.51
C SER A 113 -15.94 -25.43 -3.06
N VAL A 114 -17.05 -25.98 -2.59
CA VAL A 114 -17.11 -26.55 -1.24
C VAL A 114 -16.11 -27.70 -1.10
N GLU A 115 -15.99 -28.54 -2.13
CA GLU A 115 -15.07 -29.66 -2.16
C GLU A 115 -13.59 -29.20 -2.11
N GLU A 116 -13.24 -28.11 -2.80
CA GLU A 116 -11.91 -27.53 -2.76
C GLU A 116 -11.59 -26.94 -1.38
N VAL A 117 -12.56 -26.30 -0.72
CA VAL A 117 -12.41 -25.78 0.63
C VAL A 117 -12.22 -26.93 1.62
N GLU A 118 -13.04 -27.98 1.54
CA GLU A 118 -12.91 -29.16 2.40
C GLU A 118 -11.55 -29.84 2.23
N ALA A 119 -11.06 -29.96 0.99
CA ALA A 119 -9.75 -30.51 0.71
C ALA A 119 -8.62 -29.67 1.35
N ILE A 120 -8.72 -28.34 1.31
CA ILE A 120 -7.77 -27.44 1.97
C ILE A 120 -7.80 -27.60 3.49
N ILE A 121 -9.00 -27.65 4.09
CA ILE A 121 -9.17 -27.77 5.55
C ILE A 121 -8.63 -29.12 6.06
N THR A 122 -8.81 -30.19 5.30
CA THR A 122 -8.39 -31.55 5.69
C THR A 122 -6.96 -31.91 5.31
N ALA A 123 -6.28 -31.10 4.50
CA ALA A 123 -4.91 -31.35 4.06
C ALA A 123 -3.84 -31.40 5.18
N PRO A 124 -3.95 -30.64 6.28
CA PRO A 124 -2.97 -30.72 7.36
C PRO A 124 -2.97 -32.06 8.10
N ASP A 125 -1.77 -32.64 8.33
CA ASP A 125 -1.61 -33.87 9.09
C ASP A 125 -1.91 -33.64 10.59
N CYS A 126 -3.11 -33.98 11.03
CA CYS A 126 -3.56 -33.84 12.42
C CYS A 126 -2.86 -34.77 13.42
N SER A 127 -1.97 -35.65 12.99
CA SER A 127 -1.11 -36.42 13.92
C SER A 127 -0.03 -35.52 14.55
N THR A 128 0.34 -34.43 13.87
CA THR A 128 1.35 -33.47 14.33
C THR A 128 0.72 -32.24 15.03
N TRP A 129 1.48 -31.61 15.91
CA TRP A 129 1.02 -30.36 16.56
C TRP A 129 0.76 -29.24 15.54
N SER A 130 1.68 -29.08 14.55
CA SER A 130 1.51 -28.08 13.51
C SER A 130 0.29 -28.32 12.64
N GLY A 131 0.02 -29.57 12.26
CA GLY A 131 -1.16 -29.90 11.49
C GLY A 131 -2.46 -29.68 12.24
N LYS A 132 -2.51 -29.98 13.54
CA LYS A 132 -3.68 -29.63 14.40
C LYS A 132 -3.91 -28.12 14.43
N ARG A 133 -2.84 -27.34 14.63
CA ARG A 133 -2.91 -25.87 14.61
C ARG A 133 -3.45 -25.37 13.29
N ASP A 134 -2.89 -25.85 12.17
CA ASP A 134 -3.23 -25.38 10.83
C ASP A 134 -4.66 -25.76 10.46
N HIS A 135 -5.09 -26.98 10.77
CA HIS A 135 -6.48 -27.42 10.61
C HIS A 135 -7.46 -26.54 11.41
N THR A 136 -7.15 -26.26 12.68
CA THR A 136 -7.98 -25.39 13.53
C THR A 136 -8.04 -23.96 12.93
N MET A 137 -6.89 -23.45 12.48
CA MET A 137 -6.82 -22.12 11.86
C MET A 137 -7.66 -22.04 10.59
N PHE A 138 -7.55 -23.01 9.67
CA PHE A 138 -8.32 -23.03 8.42
C PHE A 138 -9.82 -23.18 8.71
N THR A 139 -10.20 -24.06 9.63
CA THR A 139 -11.60 -24.22 10.05
C THR A 139 -12.15 -22.91 10.63
N THR A 140 -11.38 -22.22 11.45
CA THR A 140 -11.80 -20.94 12.05
C THR A 140 -11.93 -19.86 10.97
N LEU A 141 -10.97 -19.74 10.03
CA LEU A 141 -11.03 -18.80 8.92
C LEU A 141 -12.29 -19.03 8.08
N TYR A 142 -12.59 -20.27 7.74
CA TYR A 142 -13.74 -20.62 6.92
C TYR A 142 -15.07 -20.28 7.61
N ASN A 143 -15.22 -20.66 8.89
CA ASN A 143 -16.47 -20.47 9.64
C ASN A 143 -16.73 -19.01 10.02
N THR A 144 -15.68 -18.20 10.20
CA THR A 144 -15.82 -16.81 10.69
C THR A 144 -15.65 -15.76 9.59
N GLY A 145 -15.02 -16.12 8.48
CA GLY A 145 -14.61 -15.15 7.45
C GLY A 145 -13.55 -14.14 7.94
N ALA A 146 -12.90 -14.42 9.07
CA ALA A 146 -11.87 -13.55 9.64
C ALA A 146 -10.65 -13.46 8.72
N ARG A 147 -9.95 -12.32 8.76
CA ARG A 147 -8.68 -12.17 8.04
C ARG A 147 -7.57 -12.94 8.74
N VAL A 148 -6.59 -13.44 7.96
CA VAL A 148 -5.42 -14.14 8.51
C VAL A 148 -4.74 -13.31 9.60
N SER A 149 -4.59 -11.99 9.41
CA SER A 149 -3.99 -11.09 10.39
C SER A 149 -4.80 -11.00 11.70
N GLU A 150 -6.10 -11.18 11.66
CA GLU A 150 -6.96 -11.20 12.84
C GLU A 150 -6.76 -12.50 13.64
N ILE A 151 -6.74 -13.64 12.94
CA ILE A 151 -6.52 -14.95 13.57
C ILE A 151 -5.13 -15.06 14.23
N ILE A 152 -4.06 -14.67 13.54
CA ILE A 152 -2.69 -14.80 14.07
C ILE A 152 -2.38 -13.83 15.22
N THR A 153 -3.21 -12.82 15.44
CA THR A 153 -3.07 -11.87 16.55
C THR A 153 -3.93 -12.22 17.75
N LEU A 154 -4.81 -13.24 17.66
CA LEU A 154 -5.65 -13.70 18.78
C LEU A 154 -4.80 -14.16 19.97
N ARG A 155 -5.27 -13.79 21.16
CA ARG A 155 -4.71 -14.19 22.45
C ARG A 155 -5.76 -14.98 23.23
N ILE A 156 -5.32 -15.78 24.18
CA ILE A 156 -6.21 -16.58 25.03
C ILE A 156 -7.37 -15.76 25.64
N PRO A 157 -7.15 -14.53 26.14
CA PRO A 157 -8.24 -13.70 26.69
C PRO A 157 -9.29 -13.26 25.66
N ASP A 158 -8.96 -13.33 24.36
CA ASP A 158 -9.87 -12.90 23.28
C ASP A 158 -10.88 -14.02 22.92
N VAL A 159 -10.69 -15.22 23.46
CA VAL A 159 -11.52 -16.39 23.20
C VAL A 159 -12.39 -16.67 24.45
N CYS A 160 -13.68 -16.41 24.34
CA CYS A 160 -14.68 -16.83 25.36
C CYS A 160 -15.08 -18.27 25.06
N LEU A 161 -14.79 -19.18 25.99
CA LEU A 161 -15.20 -20.59 25.98
C LEU A 161 -16.45 -20.77 26.86
#